data_865c82840843c5e0acb7fad6cd9102fa
#
_entry.id   865c82840843c5e0acb7fad6cd9102fa
#
_cell.length_a   1.000
_cell.length_b   1.000
_cell.length_c   1.000
_cell.angle_alpha   90.00
_cell.angle_beta   90.00
_cell.angle_gamma   90.00
#
_symmetry.space_group_name_H-M   'P 1'
#
loop_
_entity.id
_entity.type
_entity.pdbx_description
1 polymer ?
#
loop_
_entity_poly.entity_id
_entity_poly.type
_entity_poly.pdbx_seq_one_letter_code
_entity_poly.pdbx_strand_id
1 'polypeptide(L)'
;MSSPRLLLFKTLWGWTGSLEQACSSAKGERFDGLEVNLDHPCLKALQPEGIRRCLSDAKQHLIVEIVTGGDYTPDLNCSPSQHLDQVQRGLERAMALAPLKITLITGSDSWDEVEQHRFLDRLLDQVDAFSIPVTLETHRSRSLFDPWRMPDWLARHPRLRLTADMS
;
A
#
# COMPACT_ATOMS: atom_id res chain seq x y z
N MET A 1 -6.86 -1.37 29.95
CA MET A 1 -6.43 -1.52 28.53
C MET A 1 -7.68 -1.67 27.68
N SER A 2 -7.93 -0.80 26.69
CA SER A 2 -9.05 -0.98 25.76
C SER A 2 -8.79 -2.21 24.90
N SER A 3 -9.81 -3.03 24.66
CA SER A 3 -9.71 -4.15 23.73
C SER A 3 -9.34 -3.63 22.34
N PRO A 4 -8.52 -4.39 21.57
CA PRO A 4 -8.19 -4.01 20.20
C PRO A 4 -9.47 -3.94 19.37
N ARG A 5 -9.61 -2.87 18.58
CA ARG A 5 -10.75 -2.67 17.68
C ARG A 5 -10.33 -3.09 16.28
N LEU A 6 -11.14 -3.93 15.64
CA LEU A 6 -11.03 -4.23 14.21
C LEU A 6 -11.61 -3.05 13.42
N LEU A 7 -10.86 -2.58 12.42
CA LEU A 7 -11.32 -1.61 11.44
C LEU A 7 -11.53 -2.31 10.10
N LEU A 8 -12.65 -2.01 9.44
CA LEU A 8 -13.02 -2.56 8.16
C LEU A 8 -12.86 -1.50 7.07
N PHE A 9 -12.19 -1.85 5.99
CA PHE A 9 -11.96 -0.96 4.85
C PHE A 9 -12.61 -1.51 3.59
N LYS A 10 -13.27 -0.63 2.84
CA LYS A 10 -13.81 -0.93 1.52
C LYS A 10 -12.71 -0.68 0.49
N THR A 11 -12.31 -1.72 -0.24
CA THR A 11 -11.43 -1.53 -1.39
C THR A 11 -12.18 -0.87 -2.55
N LEU A 12 -11.48 -0.01 -3.29
CA LEU A 12 -12.02 0.63 -4.49
C LEU A 12 -11.62 -0.08 -5.77
N TRP A 13 -11.22 -1.33 -5.70
CA TRP A 13 -10.99 -2.16 -6.87
C TRP A 13 -12.22 -2.18 -7.78
N GLY A 14 -12.05 -1.77 -9.07
CA GLY A 14 -13.15 -1.69 -10.03
C GLY A 14 -14.15 -0.54 -9.81
N TRP A 15 -13.91 0.34 -8.83
CA TRP A 15 -14.75 1.49 -8.59
C TRP A 15 -14.60 2.55 -9.70
N THR A 16 -15.72 3.06 -10.22
CA THR A 16 -15.75 4.07 -11.29
C THR A 16 -16.38 5.41 -10.88
N GLY A 17 -16.91 5.47 -9.65
CA GLY A 17 -17.53 6.69 -9.09
C GLY A 17 -16.52 7.69 -8.54
N SER A 18 -17.03 8.82 -8.04
CA SER A 18 -16.22 9.82 -7.34
C SER A 18 -15.81 9.35 -5.93
N LEU A 19 -14.88 10.07 -5.30
CA LEU A 19 -14.45 9.81 -3.93
C LEU A 19 -15.62 10.02 -2.94
N GLU A 20 -16.44 11.05 -3.15
CA GLU A 20 -17.62 11.33 -2.31
C GLU A 20 -18.63 10.18 -2.37
N GLN A 21 -18.85 9.61 -3.56
CA GLN A 21 -19.71 8.44 -3.73
C GLN A 21 -19.13 7.22 -3.04
N ALA A 22 -17.81 6.99 -3.12
CA ALA A 22 -17.13 5.91 -2.43
C ALA A 22 -17.26 6.03 -0.91
N CYS A 23 -17.04 7.23 -0.37
CA CYS A 23 -17.22 7.52 1.05
C CYS A 23 -18.65 7.26 1.51
N SER A 24 -19.64 7.69 0.73
CA SER A 24 -21.07 7.47 1.03
C SER A 24 -21.42 5.98 1.03
N SER A 25 -20.94 5.23 0.04
CA SER A 25 -21.12 3.77 -0.05
C SER A 25 -20.47 3.06 1.15
N ALA A 26 -19.21 3.35 1.45
CA ALA A 26 -18.50 2.76 2.58
C ALA A 26 -19.22 3.01 3.90
N LYS A 27 -19.69 4.23 4.12
CA LYS A 27 -20.45 4.60 5.32
C LYS A 27 -21.78 3.83 5.41
N GLY A 28 -22.53 3.73 4.30
CA GLY A 28 -23.80 2.99 4.23
C GLY A 28 -23.60 1.49 4.52
N GLU A 29 -22.48 0.93 4.12
CA GLU A 29 -22.10 -0.47 4.33
C GLU A 29 -21.34 -0.70 5.67
N ARG A 30 -21.17 0.34 6.50
CA ARG A 30 -20.53 0.31 7.81
C ARG A 30 -19.03 0.00 7.78
N PHE A 31 -18.33 0.39 6.72
CA PHE A 31 -16.87 0.39 6.72
C PHE A 31 -16.33 1.61 7.50
N ASP A 32 -15.17 1.42 8.13
CA ASP A 32 -14.46 2.48 8.86
C ASP A 32 -13.63 3.38 7.92
N GLY A 33 -13.37 2.92 6.70
CA GLY A 33 -12.56 3.65 5.73
C GLY A 33 -12.52 3.02 4.35
N LEU A 34 -11.66 3.59 3.53
CA LEU A 34 -11.39 3.17 2.15
C LEU A 34 -9.95 2.68 2.01
N GLU A 35 -9.74 1.63 1.22
CA GLU A 35 -8.43 1.25 0.70
C GLU A 35 -8.39 1.56 -0.80
N VAL A 36 -7.42 2.37 -1.20
CA VAL A 36 -7.40 2.98 -2.54
C VAL A 36 -5.99 2.98 -3.11
N ASN A 37 -5.86 2.51 -4.36
CA ASN A 37 -4.62 2.70 -5.10
C ASN A 37 -4.34 4.20 -5.30
N LEU A 38 -3.09 4.62 -5.03
CA LEU A 38 -2.66 6.03 -5.11
C LEU A 38 -2.93 6.66 -6.49
N ASP A 39 -2.92 5.83 -7.52
CA ASP A 39 -3.15 6.23 -8.90
C ASP A 39 -4.61 6.04 -9.37
N HIS A 40 -5.52 5.70 -8.46
CA HIS A 40 -6.93 5.55 -8.78
C HIS A 40 -7.55 6.87 -9.30
N PRO A 41 -8.39 6.83 -10.35
CA PRO A 41 -8.98 8.03 -10.96
C PRO A 41 -9.71 8.95 -9.97
N CYS A 42 -10.41 8.39 -8.98
CA CYS A 42 -11.15 9.19 -8.00
C CYS A 42 -10.23 10.02 -7.10
N LEU A 43 -8.97 9.61 -6.86
CA LEU A 43 -7.97 10.42 -6.14
C LEU A 43 -7.33 11.45 -7.08
N LYS A 44 -6.97 11.04 -8.30
CA LYS A 44 -6.35 11.93 -9.31
C LYS A 44 -7.23 13.12 -9.70
N ALA A 45 -8.54 13.00 -9.54
CA ALA A 45 -9.50 14.08 -9.84
C ALA A 45 -9.45 15.22 -8.82
N LEU A 46 -8.77 15.07 -7.67
CA LEU A 46 -8.81 16.02 -6.56
C LEU A 46 -7.38 16.40 -6.14
N GLN A 47 -7.27 17.61 -5.54
CA GLN A 47 -6.05 17.99 -4.82
C GLN A 47 -6.02 17.34 -3.43
N PRO A 48 -4.85 17.14 -2.81
CA PRO A 48 -4.72 16.49 -1.51
C PRO A 48 -5.65 17.07 -0.43
N GLU A 49 -5.83 18.38 -0.38
CA GLU A 49 -6.73 19.05 0.56
C GLU A 49 -8.19 18.65 0.35
N GLY A 50 -8.61 18.53 -0.91
CA GLY A 50 -9.95 18.07 -1.28
C GLY A 50 -10.22 16.64 -0.83
N ILE A 51 -9.22 15.75 -1.03
CA ILE A 51 -9.29 14.36 -0.59
C ILE A 51 -9.42 14.28 0.93
N ARG A 52 -8.54 14.96 1.68
CA ARG A 52 -8.59 14.97 3.15
C ARG A 52 -9.90 15.51 3.68
N ARG A 53 -10.42 16.60 3.08
CA ARG A 53 -11.71 17.17 3.46
C ARG A 53 -12.84 16.19 3.22
N CYS A 54 -12.91 15.56 2.04
CA CYS A 54 -13.94 14.58 1.70
C CYS A 54 -13.98 13.42 2.72
N LEU A 55 -12.81 12.85 3.04
CA LEU A 55 -12.68 11.77 4.03
C LEU A 55 -13.08 12.22 5.44
N SER A 56 -12.64 13.42 5.85
CA SER A 56 -12.98 13.99 7.17
C SER A 56 -14.47 14.23 7.33
N ASP A 57 -15.12 14.83 6.34
CA ASP A 57 -16.57 15.11 6.35
C ASP A 57 -17.39 13.82 6.40
N ALA A 58 -16.92 12.78 5.73
CA ALA A 58 -17.53 11.45 5.77
C ALA A 58 -17.16 10.64 7.04
N LYS A 59 -16.17 11.07 7.84
CA LYS A 59 -15.58 10.34 8.97
C LYS A 59 -15.00 8.99 8.54
N GLN A 60 -14.32 8.96 7.41
CA GLN A 60 -13.68 7.77 6.84
C GLN A 60 -12.16 7.85 6.99
N HIS A 61 -11.53 6.72 7.34
CA HIS A 61 -10.08 6.54 7.27
C HIS A 61 -9.64 6.20 5.84
N LEU A 62 -8.35 6.37 5.56
CA LEU A 62 -7.75 6.03 4.29
C LEU A 62 -6.58 5.07 4.49
N ILE A 63 -6.56 3.98 3.73
CA ILE A 63 -5.36 3.18 3.43
C ILE A 63 -5.01 3.48 1.98
N VAL A 64 -3.74 3.81 1.74
CA VAL A 64 -3.23 4.03 0.39
C VAL A 64 -2.43 2.82 -0.05
N GLU A 65 -2.76 2.28 -1.20
CA GLU A 65 -1.98 1.26 -1.88
C GLU A 65 -1.04 1.92 -2.90
N ILE A 66 0.23 1.53 -2.91
CA ILE A 66 1.24 1.96 -3.87
C ILE A 66 1.73 0.73 -4.63
N VAL A 67 1.53 0.72 -5.93
CA VAL A 67 2.02 -0.31 -6.85
C VAL A 67 3.23 0.22 -7.60
N THR A 68 4.28 -0.57 -7.72
CA THR A 68 5.50 -0.19 -8.44
C THR A 68 5.86 -1.20 -9.54
N GLY A 69 6.68 -0.80 -10.49
CA GLY A 69 7.07 -1.65 -11.61
C GLY A 69 5.94 -1.88 -12.61
N GLY A 70 5.13 -0.87 -12.89
CA GLY A 70 4.03 -0.93 -13.85
C GLY A 70 2.67 -1.15 -13.18
N ASP A 71 2.12 -2.34 -13.27
CA ASP A 71 0.79 -2.70 -12.76
C ASP A 71 0.91 -3.78 -11.66
N TYR A 72 -0.19 -4.37 -11.24
CA TYR A 72 -0.23 -5.49 -10.26
C TYR A 72 0.65 -6.67 -10.68
N THR A 73 0.78 -6.95 -11.97
CA THR A 73 1.85 -7.78 -12.52
C THR A 73 3.04 -6.91 -12.86
N PRO A 74 4.24 -7.15 -12.27
CA PRO A 74 5.39 -6.27 -12.52
C PRO A 74 5.91 -6.39 -13.95
N ASP A 75 6.40 -5.28 -14.50
CA ASP A 75 7.27 -5.28 -15.65
C ASP A 75 8.63 -5.89 -15.25
N LEU A 76 8.97 -7.04 -15.82
CA LEU A 76 10.21 -7.76 -15.50
C LEU A 76 11.49 -6.99 -15.89
N ASN A 77 11.37 -5.94 -16.73
CA ASN A 77 12.47 -5.04 -17.06
C ASN A 77 12.66 -3.92 -16.03
N CYS A 78 11.73 -3.79 -15.06
CA CYS A 78 11.86 -2.79 -14.02
C CYS A 78 12.89 -3.26 -12.98
N SER A 79 14.00 -2.55 -12.86
CA SER A 79 15.08 -2.90 -11.95
C SER A 79 14.71 -2.62 -10.48
N PRO A 80 15.40 -3.26 -9.50
CA PRO A 80 15.20 -2.97 -8.08
C PRO A 80 15.35 -1.48 -7.73
N SER A 81 16.29 -0.77 -8.35
CA SER A 81 16.46 0.67 -8.11
C SER A 81 15.28 1.49 -8.63
N GLN A 82 14.73 1.13 -9.78
CA GLN A 82 13.54 1.80 -10.31
C GLN A 82 12.31 1.58 -9.41
N HIS A 83 12.14 0.37 -8.84
CA HIS A 83 11.12 0.12 -7.83
C HIS A 83 11.30 1.01 -6.60
N LEU A 84 12.54 1.12 -6.06
CA LEU A 84 12.84 1.98 -4.90
C LEU A 84 12.54 3.46 -5.20
N ASP A 85 12.91 3.96 -6.37
CA ASP A 85 12.59 5.33 -6.81
C ASP A 85 11.08 5.57 -6.92
N GLN A 86 10.33 4.58 -7.39
CA GLN A 86 8.87 4.65 -7.46
C GLN A 86 8.23 4.61 -6.07
N VAL A 87 8.74 3.76 -5.17
CA VAL A 87 8.32 3.74 -3.76
C VAL A 87 8.53 5.10 -3.12
N GLN A 88 9.72 5.69 -3.25
CA GLN A 88 10.01 7.00 -2.68
C GLN A 88 9.01 8.07 -3.13
N ARG A 89 8.81 8.21 -4.43
CA ARG A 89 7.83 9.16 -4.98
C ARG A 89 6.40 8.85 -4.54
N GLY A 90 6.05 7.56 -4.46
CA GLY A 90 4.74 7.12 -3.99
C GLY A 90 4.49 7.49 -2.53
N LEU A 91 5.47 7.24 -1.65
CA LEU A 91 5.40 7.59 -0.23
C LEU A 91 5.24 9.10 -0.04
N GLU A 92 6.05 9.92 -0.71
CA GLU A 92 5.97 11.38 -0.65
C GLU A 92 4.57 11.90 -1.07
N ARG A 93 4.00 11.35 -2.16
CA ARG A 93 2.65 11.69 -2.61
C ARG A 93 1.58 11.23 -1.63
N ALA A 94 1.70 10.01 -1.10
CA ALA A 94 0.73 9.44 -0.17
C ALA A 94 0.69 10.20 1.15
N MET A 95 1.84 10.68 1.66
CA MET A 95 1.91 11.47 2.90
C MET A 95 1.05 12.74 2.83
N ALA A 96 0.92 13.36 1.66
CA ALA A 96 0.07 14.53 1.48
C ALA A 96 -1.43 14.22 1.70
N LEU A 97 -1.83 12.96 1.65
CA LEU A 97 -3.21 12.50 1.87
C LEU A 97 -3.50 12.19 3.35
N ALA A 98 -2.48 12.16 4.21
CA ALA A 98 -2.56 11.78 5.63
C ALA A 98 -3.28 10.42 5.86
N PRO A 99 -2.85 9.33 5.18
CA PRO A 99 -3.49 8.02 5.34
C PRO A 99 -3.19 7.41 6.72
N LEU A 100 -4.03 6.47 7.14
CA LEU A 100 -3.82 5.69 8.37
C LEU A 100 -2.65 4.70 8.21
N LYS A 101 -2.49 4.14 7.02
CA LYS A 101 -1.49 3.14 6.65
C LYS A 101 -1.21 3.22 5.15
N ILE A 102 -0.01 2.79 4.76
CA ILE A 102 0.35 2.56 3.35
C ILE A 102 0.63 1.08 3.14
N THR A 103 0.06 0.50 2.10
CA THR A 103 0.34 -0.86 1.61
C THR A 103 1.20 -0.75 0.35
N LEU A 104 2.33 -1.45 0.30
CA LEU A 104 3.21 -1.51 -0.88
C LEU A 104 3.02 -2.85 -1.59
N ILE A 105 2.75 -2.79 -2.89
CA ILE A 105 2.84 -3.90 -3.84
C ILE A 105 4.07 -3.63 -4.70
N THR A 106 5.20 -4.25 -4.34
CA THR A 106 6.50 -3.88 -4.89
C THR A 106 7.45 -5.06 -5.03
N GLY A 107 8.53 -4.83 -5.80
CA GLY A 107 9.51 -5.86 -6.12
C GLY A 107 9.01 -6.87 -7.15
N SER A 108 9.81 -7.91 -7.37
CA SER A 108 9.48 -9.01 -8.29
C SER A 108 10.01 -10.34 -7.72
N ASP A 109 9.24 -11.40 -7.84
CA ASP A 109 9.64 -12.76 -7.49
C ASP A 109 10.64 -13.37 -8.50
N SER A 110 10.83 -12.73 -9.66
CA SER A 110 11.80 -13.12 -10.68
C SER A 110 13.25 -12.82 -10.32
N TRP A 111 13.49 -11.97 -9.32
CA TRP A 111 14.85 -11.63 -8.89
C TRP A 111 15.47 -12.78 -8.09
N ASP A 112 16.78 -12.93 -8.18
CA ASP A 112 17.49 -13.89 -7.34
C ASP A 112 17.42 -13.49 -5.85
N GLU A 113 17.76 -14.44 -4.99
CA GLU A 113 17.66 -14.27 -3.54
C GLU A 113 18.54 -13.13 -3.02
N VAL A 114 19.73 -12.96 -3.56
CA VAL A 114 20.68 -11.92 -3.14
C VAL A 114 20.12 -10.54 -3.50
N GLU A 115 19.58 -10.41 -4.70
CA GLU A 115 18.98 -9.16 -5.17
C GLU A 115 17.72 -8.80 -4.38
N GLN A 116 16.88 -9.79 -4.09
CA GLN A 116 15.69 -9.59 -3.26
C GLN A 116 16.04 -9.11 -1.85
N HIS A 117 17.04 -9.73 -1.20
CA HIS A 117 17.47 -9.28 0.14
C HIS A 117 18.03 -7.85 0.11
N ARG A 118 18.86 -7.52 -0.88
CA ARG A 118 19.38 -6.16 -1.06
C ARG A 118 18.28 -5.13 -1.29
N PHE A 119 17.28 -5.51 -2.07
CA PHE A 119 16.11 -4.67 -2.30
C PHE A 119 15.34 -4.42 -1.01
N LEU A 120 15.04 -5.47 -0.23
CA LEU A 120 14.31 -5.35 1.02
C LEU A 120 15.06 -4.53 2.07
N ASP A 121 16.38 -4.69 2.20
CA ASP A 121 17.20 -3.88 3.12
C ASP A 121 17.05 -2.38 2.79
N ARG A 122 17.24 -2.01 1.52
CA ARG A 122 17.13 -0.63 1.07
C ARG A 122 15.69 -0.09 1.18
N LEU A 123 14.70 -0.92 0.88
CA LEU A 123 13.29 -0.56 1.01
C LEU A 123 12.94 -0.25 2.47
N LEU A 124 13.37 -1.11 3.40
CA LEU A 124 13.10 -0.91 4.83
C LEU A 124 13.76 0.37 5.36
N ASP A 125 14.97 0.70 4.90
CA ASP A 125 15.61 1.98 5.24
C ASP A 125 14.82 3.19 4.70
N GLN A 126 14.24 3.09 3.49
CA GLN A 126 13.38 4.14 2.95
C GLN A 126 12.08 4.30 3.76
N VAL A 127 11.38 3.21 4.06
CA VAL A 127 10.09 3.29 4.74
C VAL A 127 10.22 3.74 6.20
N ASP A 128 11.33 3.45 6.86
CA ASP A 128 11.60 3.89 8.23
C ASP A 128 11.80 5.41 8.35
N ALA A 129 12.07 6.10 7.24
CA ALA A 129 12.14 7.56 7.21
C ALA A 129 10.76 8.25 7.32
N PHE A 130 9.68 7.49 7.17
CA PHE A 130 8.31 8.01 7.23
C PHE A 130 7.63 7.64 8.56
N SER A 131 6.89 8.57 9.12
CA SER A 131 6.21 8.43 10.44
C SER A 131 4.90 7.65 10.39
N ILE A 132 4.57 7.03 9.25
CA ILE A 132 3.33 6.28 9.03
C ILE A 132 3.62 4.78 8.94
N PRO A 133 2.72 3.90 9.41
CA PRO A 133 2.86 2.47 9.17
C PRO A 133 2.87 2.13 7.68
N VAL A 134 3.95 1.49 7.23
CA VAL A 134 4.09 0.96 5.88
C VAL A 134 4.18 -0.56 5.97
N THR A 135 3.42 -1.25 5.15
CA THR A 135 3.40 -2.72 5.07
C THR A 135 3.63 -3.18 3.64
N LEU A 136 4.22 -4.34 3.46
CA LEU A 136 4.38 -4.99 2.16
C LEU A 136 3.31 -6.08 2.01
N GLU A 137 2.67 -6.12 0.86
CA GLU A 137 1.65 -7.10 0.56
C GLU A 137 2.25 -8.39 0.00
N THR A 138 1.67 -9.52 0.41
CA THR A 138 2.04 -10.86 -0.08
C THR A 138 1.39 -11.15 -1.44
N HIS A 139 1.60 -10.24 -2.37
CA HIS A 139 0.95 -10.26 -3.68
C HIS A 139 1.70 -11.17 -4.67
N ARG A 140 0.93 -11.86 -5.54
CA ARG A 140 1.45 -12.70 -6.62
C ARG A 140 2.45 -11.96 -7.51
N SER A 141 3.49 -12.65 -7.96
CA SER A 141 4.58 -12.13 -8.79
C SER A 141 5.42 -11.00 -8.14
N ARG A 142 5.29 -10.80 -6.83
CA ARG A 142 6.03 -9.81 -6.04
C ARG A 142 7.03 -10.46 -5.10
N SER A 143 7.94 -9.68 -4.54
CA SER A 143 9.05 -10.19 -3.71
C SER A 143 8.60 -11.07 -2.54
N LEU A 144 7.43 -10.85 -1.98
CA LEU A 144 6.92 -11.58 -0.81
C LEU A 144 5.81 -12.59 -1.16
N PHE A 145 5.76 -13.04 -2.40
CA PHE A 145 4.71 -13.96 -2.85
C PHE A 145 4.83 -15.37 -2.25
N ASP A 146 6.07 -15.89 -2.12
CA ASP A 146 6.30 -17.28 -1.75
C ASP A 146 6.13 -17.51 -0.23
N PRO A 147 5.04 -18.20 0.20
CA PRO A 147 4.78 -18.43 1.63
C PRO A 147 5.81 -19.37 2.28
N TRP A 148 6.47 -20.24 1.52
CA TRP A 148 7.47 -21.17 2.04
C TRP A 148 8.76 -20.45 2.43
N ARG A 149 9.07 -19.34 1.77
CA ARG A 149 10.24 -18.52 2.08
C ARG A 149 9.96 -17.43 3.13
N MET A 150 8.69 -17.20 3.44
CA MET A 150 8.28 -16.13 4.35
C MET A 150 8.93 -16.23 5.75
N PRO A 151 9.07 -17.41 6.40
CA PRO A 151 9.75 -17.51 7.69
C PRO A 151 11.19 -17.00 7.64
N ASP A 152 11.93 -17.34 6.58
CA ASP A 152 13.32 -16.90 6.40
C ASP A 152 13.41 -15.40 6.16
N TRP A 153 12.48 -14.84 5.35
CA TRP A 153 12.39 -13.40 5.13
C TRP A 153 12.15 -12.64 6.43
N LEU A 154 11.19 -13.07 7.24
CA LEU A 154 10.87 -12.43 8.52
C LEU A 154 12.02 -12.55 9.54
N ALA A 155 12.71 -13.69 9.57
CA ALA A 155 13.87 -13.89 10.42
C ALA A 155 15.03 -12.95 10.04
N ARG A 156 15.26 -12.76 8.74
CA ARG A 156 16.36 -11.93 8.22
C ARG A 156 16.02 -10.43 8.24
N HIS A 157 14.75 -10.08 8.07
CA HIS A 157 14.28 -8.69 8.02
C HIS A 157 13.24 -8.44 9.14
N PRO A 158 13.64 -8.36 10.42
CA PRO A 158 12.71 -8.26 11.55
C PRO A 158 11.91 -6.95 11.60
N ARG A 159 12.29 -5.94 10.80
CA ARG A 159 11.53 -4.69 10.61
C ARG A 159 10.37 -4.84 9.61
N LEU A 160 10.32 -5.95 8.85
CA LEU A 160 9.33 -6.19 7.82
C LEU A 160 7.93 -6.30 8.45
N ARG A 161 6.99 -5.55 7.90
CA ARG A 161 5.57 -5.59 8.28
C ARG A 161 4.77 -6.02 7.05
N LEU A 162 3.83 -6.93 7.25
CA LEU A 162 3.07 -7.53 6.15
C LEU A 162 1.62 -7.05 6.12
N THR A 163 1.10 -6.91 4.91
CA THR A 163 -0.32 -7.05 4.59
C THR A 163 -0.50 -8.44 3.99
N ALA A 164 -1.25 -9.30 4.68
CA ALA A 164 -1.53 -10.64 4.17
C ALA A 164 -2.67 -10.56 3.16
N ASP A 165 -2.37 -10.82 1.90
CA ASP A 165 -3.36 -11.06 0.87
C ASP A 165 -3.77 -12.54 0.92
N MET A 166 -5.07 -12.79 1.08
CA MET A 166 -5.67 -14.13 1.21
C MET A 166 -6.36 -14.59 -0.08
N SER A 167 -6.20 -13.83 -1.19
CA SER A 167 -6.83 -14.15 -2.49
C SER A 167 -6.00 -15.08 -3.36
#